data_c1c520869a8f86333e8587956cb42612
#
_entry.id   c1c520869a8f86333e8587956cb42612
#
_cell.length_a   1.000
_cell.length_b   1.000
_cell.length_c   1.000
_cell.angle_alpha   90.00
_cell.angle_beta   90.00
_cell.angle_gamma   90.00
#
_symmetry.space_group_name_H-M   'P 1'
#
loop_
_entity.id
_entity.type
_entity.pdbx_description
1 polymer ?
#
loop_
_entity_poly.entity_id
_entity_poly.type
_entity_poly.pdbx_seq_one_letter_code
_entity_poly.pdbx_strand_id
1 'polypeptide(L)'
;MELPRNGSAVMFMLVRTTAGRPTGYPMTGLFSDGTLQITTYRTAAKARYLLADDRVCCVVPDPERAGAGVRLVGRAVPSEGSEFAASTRSNSAAIDVP
;
A
#
# COMPACT_ATOMS: atom_id res chain seq x y z
N MET A 1 -0.98 -17.34 9.16
CA MET A 1 -1.99 -16.40 8.65
C MET A 1 -1.92 -16.38 7.14
N GLU A 2 -3.05 -16.50 6.50
CA GLU A 2 -3.15 -16.37 5.06
C GLU A 2 -3.71 -14.99 4.69
N LEU A 3 -3.15 -14.39 3.65
CA LEU A 3 -3.69 -13.16 3.10
C LEU A 3 -4.97 -13.44 2.33
N PRO A 4 -5.97 -12.54 2.39
CA PRO A 4 -7.15 -12.70 1.55
C PRO A 4 -6.76 -12.59 0.07
N ARG A 5 -7.36 -13.40 -0.77
CA ARG A 5 -7.20 -13.28 -2.22
C ARG A 5 -7.94 -12.06 -2.74
N ASN A 6 -9.09 -11.80 -2.19
CA ASN A 6 -9.95 -10.67 -2.50
C ASN A 6 -10.48 -10.10 -1.19
N GLY A 7 -10.59 -8.78 -1.11
CA GLY A 7 -11.12 -8.10 0.06
C GLY A 7 -10.13 -7.12 0.67
N SER A 8 -10.54 -6.48 1.74
CA SER A 8 -9.74 -5.45 2.41
C SER A 8 -9.03 -5.98 3.64
N ALA A 9 -7.91 -5.35 3.96
CA ALA A 9 -7.17 -5.62 5.19
C ALA A 9 -6.57 -4.34 5.74
N VAL A 10 -6.57 -4.24 7.06
CA VAL A 10 -5.82 -3.18 7.75
C VAL A 10 -4.34 -3.53 7.70
N MET A 11 -3.52 -2.54 7.37
CA MET A 11 -2.08 -2.74 7.23
C MET A 11 -1.31 -1.49 7.59
N PHE A 12 0.00 -1.66 7.71
CA PHE A 12 0.94 -0.54 7.81
C PHE A 12 1.77 -0.51 6.54
N MET A 13 1.80 0.64 5.89
CA MET A 13 2.64 0.86 4.72
C MET A 13 3.89 1.63 5.15
N LEU A 14 5.05 1.07 4.85
CA LEU A 14 6.36 1.63 5.19
C LEU A 14 7.04 2.08 3.90
N VAL A 15 7.46 3.32 3.88
CA VAL A 15 8.10 3.95 2.73
C VAL A 15 9.27 4.80 3.20
N ARG A 16 10.07 5.31 2.26
CA ARG A 16 11.13 6.27 2.56
C ARG A 16 10.67 7.68 2.21
N THR A 17 10.95 8.61 3.11
CA THR A 17 10.73 10.03 2.82
C THR A 17 11.72 10.51 1.77
N THR A 18 11.48 11.70 1.21
CA THR A 18 12.43 12.33 0.27
C THR A 18 13.78 12.65 0.92
N ALA A 19 13.82 12.75 2.25
CA ALA A 19 15.07 12.87 2.99
C ALA A 19 15.76 11.52 3.27
N GLY A 20 15.20 10.40 2.77
CA GLY A 20 15.77 9.08 2.91
C GLY A 20 15.47 8.40 4.24
N ARG A 21 14.54 8.91 5.04
CA ARG A 21 14.17 8.33 6.32
C ARG A 21 13.01 7.37 6.18
N PRO A 22 12.96 6.28 6.96
CA PRO A 22 11.80 5.42 6.98
C PRO A 22 10.61 6.11 7.65
N THR A 23 9.42 5.87 7.13
CA THR A 23 8.17 6.30 7.75
C THR A 23 7.09 5.27 7.47
N GLY A 24 6.04 5.27 8.28
CA GLY A 24 4.96 4.31 8.17
C GLY A 24 3.60 4.95 8.37
N TYR A 25 2.60 4.35 7.72
CA TYR A 25 1.22 4.81 7.77
C TYR A 25 0.26 3.63 7.97
N PRO A 26 -0.69 3.73 8.91
CA PRO A 26 -1.78 2.79 8.95
C PRO A 26 -2.69 3.03 7.74
N MET A 27 -3.09 1.96 7.08
CA MET A 27 -3.90 2.04 5.87
C MET A 27 -4.83 0.84 5.77
N THR A 28 -5.82 0.96 4.91
CA THR A 28 -6.61 -0.17 4.45
C THR A 28 -6.21 -0.47 3.01
N GLY A 29 -5.73 -1.67 2.77
CA GLY A 29 -5.42 -2.15 1.43
C GLY A 29 -6.53 -3.03 0.88
N LEU A 30 -6.67 -3.06 -0.44
CA LEU A 30 -7.64 -3.91 -1.13
C LEU A 30 -6.89 -4.98 -1.91
N PHE A 31 -7.12 -6.25 -1.57
CA PHE A 31 -6.61 -7.38 -2.34
C PHE A 31 -7.57 -7.72 -3.47
N SER A 32 -7.03 -7.92 -4.64
CA SER A 32 -7.78 -8.31 -5.83
C SER A 32 -6.92 -9.22 -6.69
N ASP A 33 -7.22 -10.50 -6.69
CA ASP A 33 -6.55 -11.53 -7.50
C ASP A 33 -5.02 -11.47 -7.45
N GLY A 34 -4.46 -11.43 -6.26
CA GLY A 34 -3.01 -11.41 -6.05
C GLY A 34 -2.37 -10.05 -6.18
N THR A 35 -3.15 -8.99 -6.33
CA THR A 35 -2.67 -7.62 -6.34
C THR A 35 -3.19 -6.89 -5.11
N LEU A 36 -2.32 -6.14 -4.47
CA LEU A 36 -2.69 -5.25 -3.38
C LEU A 36 -2.79 -3.83 -3.90
N GLN A 37 -3.97 -3.24 -3.78
CA GLN A 37 -4.22 -1.84 -4.14
C GLN A 37 -4.28 -0.97 -2.89
N ILE A 38 -3.60 0.15 -2.96
CA ILE A 38 -3.68 1.20 -1.95
C ILE A 38 -4.10 2.50 -2.64
N THR A 39 -4.91 3.28 -1.95
CA THR A 39 -5.40 4.56 -2.48
C THR A 39 -5.01 5.68 -1.53
N THR A 40 -4.49 6.75 -2.09
CA THR A 40 -4.12 7.94 -1.32
C THR A 40 -4.35 9.19 -2.15
N TYR A 41 -4.50 10.32 -1.47
CA TYR A 41 -4.60 11.59 -2.17
C TYR A 41 -3.27 11.97 -2.83
N ARG A 42 -3.34 12.54 -4.03
CA ARG A 42 -2.14 12.97 -4.78
C ARG A 42 -1.30 13.98 -4.00
N THR A 43 -1.95 14.79 -3.18
CA THR A 43 -1.28 15.80 -2.37
C THR A 43 -0.73 15.26 -1.06
N ALA A 44 -1.01 14.02 -0.72
CA ALA A 44 -0.49 13.42 0.50
C ALA A 44 1.02 13.19 0.40
N ALA A 45 1.71 13.34 1.53
CA ALA A 45 3.15 13.13 1.58
C ALA A 45 3.55 11.72 1.13
N LYS A 46 2.79 10.70 1.54
CA LYS A 46 3.06 9.31 1.15
C LYS A 46 2.99 9.09 -0.36
N ALA A 47 2.10 9.81 -1.07
CA ALA A 47 2.05 9.74 -2.54
C ALA A 47 3.34 10.30 -3.15
N ARG A 48 3.82 11.43 -2.65
CA ARG A 48 5.07 12.03 -3.12
C ARG A 48 6.27 11.12 -2.84
N TYR A 49 6.30 10.48 -1.69
CA TYR A 49 7.39 9.57 -1.33
C TYR A 49 7.42 8.37 -2.28
N LEU A 50 6.28 7.78 -2.60
CA LEU A 50 6.20 6.65 -3.52
C LEU A 50 6.54 7.03 -4.96
N LEU A 51 6.23 8.25 -5.38
CA LEU A 51 6.62 8.74 -6.71
C LEU A 51 8.13 8.97 -6.81
N ALA A 52 8.77 9.34 -5.71
CA ALA A 52 10.21 9.56 -5.67
C ALA A 52 10.99 8.24 -5.47
N ASP A 53 10.46 7.32 -4.67
CA ASP A 53 11.06 6.02 -4.41
C ASP A 53 9.92 5.00 -4.27
N ASP A 54 9.77 4.14 -5.25
CA ASP A 54 8.65 3.22 -5.34
C ASP A 54 8.77 1.98 -4.44
N ARG A 55 9.87 1.83 -3.74
CA ARG A 55 10.06 0.71 -2.82
C ARG A 55 9.10 0.85 -1.63
N VAL A 56 8.43 -0.22 -1.31
CA VAL A 56 7.41 -0.23 -0.26
C VAL A 56 7.42 -1.55 0.47
N CYS A 57 7.13 -1.47 1.76
CA CYS A 57 6.89 -2.63 2.59
C CYS A 57 5.52 -2.47 3.24
N CYS A 58 4.66 -3.44 3.04
CA CYS A 58 3.35 -3.47 3.71
C CYS A 58 3.34 -4.58 4.76
N VAL A 59 2.92 -4.25 5.96
CA VAL A 59 2.79 -5.20 7.05
C VAL A 59 1.31 -5.38 7.35
N VAL A 60 0.83 -6.61 7.18
CA VAL A 60 -0.55 -6.97 7.51
C VAL A 60 -0.51 -7.75 8.82
N PRO A 61 -0.88 -7.13 9.94
CA PRO A 61 -0.86 -7.83 11.22
C PRO A 61 -1.95 -8.90 11.29
N ASP A 62 -1.65 -9.98 11.98
CA ASP A 62 -2.64 -11.00 12.28
C ASP A 62 -3.57 -10.49 13.38
N PRO A 63 -4.88 -10.37 13.13
CA PRO A 63 -5.81 -9.85 14.15
C PRO A 63 -5.98 -10.80 15.35
N GLU A 64 -5.59 -12.06 15.19
CA GLU A 64 -5.77 -13.08 16.24
C GLU A 64 -4.49 -13.38 17.04
N ARG A 65 -3.32 -12.93 16.56
CA ARG A 65 -2.04 -13.18 17.22
C ARG A 65 -1.19 -11.93 17.26
N ALA A 66 -1.03 -11.37 18.43
CA ALA A 66 -0.13 -10.25 18.64
C ALA A 66 1.31 -10.62 18.22
N GLY A 67 1.97 -9.73 17.53
CA GLY A 67 3.34 -9.94 17.06
C GLY A 67 3.48 -10.82 15.83
N ALA A 68 2.39 -11.35 15.29
CA ALA A 68 2.38 -12.12 14.06
C ALA A 68 1.75 -11.35 12.91
N GLY A 69 2.06 -11.73 11.69
CA GLY A 69 1.50 -11.09 10.50
C GLY A 69 2.26 -11.47 9.24
N VAL A 70 1.96 -10.79 8.16
CA VAL A 70 2.60 -10.99 6.86
C VAL A 70 3.23 -9.69 6.40
N ARG A 71 4.45 -9.78 5.91
CA ARG A 71 5.18 -8.66 5.33
C ARG A 71 5.26 -8.84 3.82
N LEU A 72 4.81 -7.83 3.09
CA LEU A 72 4.89 -7.77 1.65
C LEU A 72 5.91 -6.71 1.26
N VAL A 73 6.93 -7.08 0.52
CA VAL A 73 7.98 -6.17 0.06
C VAL A 73 7.93 -6.13 -1.45
N GLY A 74 7.91 -4.93 -1.99
CA GLY A 74 7.84 -4.76 -3.45
C GLY A 74 7.94 -3.31 -3.86
N ARG A 75 7.44 -3.05 -5.04
CA ARG A 75 7.40 -1.71 -5.62
C ARG A 75 5.97 -1.28 -5.90
N ALA A 76 5.68 -0.04 -5.61
CA ALA A 76 4.39 0.55 -5.90
C ALA A 76 4.36 1.03 -7.34
N VAL A 77 3.38 0.57 -8.10
CA VAL A 77 3.19 0.96 -9.49
C VAL A 77 1.92 1.80 -9.55
N PRO A 78 1.99 3.05 -10.03
CA PRO A 78 0.79 3.86 -10.21
C PRO A 78 -0.21 3.14 -11.11
N SER A 79 -1.45 3.11 -10.66
CA SER A 79 -2.54 2.51 -11.42
C SER A 79 -3.27 3.60 -12.18
N GLU A 80 -3.31 3.48 -13.50
CA GLU A 80 -4.03 4.40 -14.37
C GLU A 80 -5.40 3.83 -14.73
N GLY A 81 -6.33 4.72 -15.02
CA GLY A 81 -7.64 4.34 -15.52
C GLY A 81 -8.60 3.81 -14.47
N SER A 82 -8.28 3.90 -13.20
CA SER A 82 -9.23 3.59 -12.16
C SER A 82 -10.24 4.73 -12.00
N GLU A 83 -11.45 4.40 -11.57
CA GLU A 83 -12.45 5.42 -11.26
C GLU A 83 -11.97 6.39 -10.20
N PHE A 84 -11.12 5.93 -9.30
CA PHE A 84 -10.51 6.78 -8.28
C PHE A 84 -9.56 7.80 -8.86
N ALA A 85 -8.81 7.45 -9.88
CA ALA A 85 -7.92 8.39 -10.57
C ALA A 85 -8.73 9.46 -11.30
N ALA A 86 -9.89 9.11 -11.82
CA ALA A 86 -10.78 10.03 -12.51
C ALA A 86 -11.52 10.96 -11.55
N SER A 87 -11.78 10.49 -10.34
CA SER A 87 -12.61 11.24 -9.39
C SER A 87 -11.83 12.25 -8.62
N THR A 88 -10.65 12.59 -8.95
CA THR A 88 -10.05 13.72 -8.45
C THR A 88 -8.65 13.75 -7.98
N ARG A 89 -8.33 13.43 -6.94
CA ARG A 89 -7.16 13.81 -6.16
C ARG A 89 -6.48 12.58 -5.60
N SER A 90 -6.95 11.43 -6.02
CA SER A 90 -6.44 10.15 -5.54
C SER A 90 -5.45 9.56 -6.52
N ASN A 91 -4.35 9.05 -6.00
CA ASN A 91 -3.49 8.14 -6.71
C ASN A 91 -3.74 6.74 -6.19
N SER A 92 -3.79 5.78 -7.09
CA SER A 92 -3.80 4.38 -6.74
C SER A 92 -2.47 3.76 -7.10
N ALA A 93 -2.02 2.84 -6.28
CA ALA A 93 -0.83 2.05 -6.57
C ALA A 93 -1.17 0.58 -6.40
N ALA A 94 -0.54 -0.25 -7.23
CA ALA A 94 -0.69 -1.69 -7.15
C ALA A 94 0.63 -2.33 -6.73
N ILE A 95 0.54 -3.31 -5.86
CA ILE A 95 1.68 -4.09 -5.40
C ILE A 95 1.34 -5.54 -5.68
N ASP A 96 2.16 -6.22 -6.46
CA ASP A 96 1.96 -7.62 -6.72
C ASP A 96 2.23 -8.44 -5.46
N VAL A 97 1.27 -9.28 -5.12
CA VAL A 97 1.38 -10.17 -3.96
C VAL A 97 1.94 -11.50 -4.45
N PRO A 98 3.08 -11.93 -3.89
CA PRO A 98 3.70 -13.20 -4.29
C PRO A 98 2.88 -14.42 -3.91
#